data_e76401a8c87edf5820b0e47539c77246
#
_entry.id   e76401a8c87edf5820b0e47539c77246
#
_cell.length_a   1.000
_cell.length_b   1.000
_cell.length_c   1.000
_cell.angle_alpha   90.00
_cell.angle_beta   90.00
_cell.angle_gamma   90.00
#
_symmetry.space_group_name_H-M   'P 1'
#
loop_
_entity.id
_entity.type
_entity.pdbx_description
1 polymer ?
#
loop_
_entity_poly.entity_id
_entity_poly.type
_entity_poly.pdbx_seq_one_letter_code
_entity_poly.pdbx_strand_id
1 'polypeptide(L)'
;APYGQAPYAPSSAPAAPSAPASGYPGGYNNGTNYTSNSDNKKSSPGWGGVMALSLTTALVASGITAGGMYYAGATDEAQPSITSTSTVSANNQGNTKLVTTQGQTPDWQKVAENVSSSVVYIRAKLSDGGASGSGVVIDKQGHIITNNHVVAGASALYAQLKDGRIYELELTGTDPANDLAVVKIKNAPSDLTVAQIGSSKDLKVGQGVMAIGAPLGLSSTATTGIISALDRPVVTKGESSDDSSGSSANQRVYTNAIQVDAAINPGNSGGPLFDSQGRVIGINSSIATLGSSSSSGGARSGNIGIGFAIPIDLANKVAQQLIKDRKVTHAYLGVSLEDGGATVNGETRAGAKITKVGSGTPAANAGLREGDVILAVDGHAVGESAALMGYVRQFSAGDQVKFTVARGSNKMEVTVKLVERPDDK
;
A
#
# COMPACT_ATOMS: atom_id res chain seq x y z
N ALA A 1 3.26 66.47 -28.81
CA ALA A 1 2.19 65.99 -29.70
C ALA A 1 2.03 64.46 -29.52
N PRO A 2 0.82 63.99 -29.20
CA PRO A 2 0.61 62.53 -28.97
C PRO A 2 0.09 61.91 -30.25
N TYR A 3 0.59 60.67 -30.53
CA TYR A 3 0.04 59.83 -31.58
C TYR A 3 -1.00 58.87 -30.96
N GLY A 4 -2.24 58.98 -31.44
CA GLY A 4 -3.33 58.07 -31.12
C GLY A 4 -3.22 56.78 -31.89
N GLN A 5 -3.51 55.67 -31.20
CA GLN A 5 -3.73 54.37 -31.81
C GLN A 5 -5.24 54.09 -31.90
N ALA A 6 -5.68 53.68 -33.10
CA ALA A 6 -7.04 53.24 -33.38
C ALA A 6 -7.31 51.81 -32.88
N PRO A 7 -8.56 51.43 -32.57
CA PRO A 7 -8.89 50.12 -32.03
C PRO A 7 -8.96 49.04 -33.12
N TYR A 8 -8.35 47.89 -32.85
CA TYR A 8 -8.44 46.68 -33.66
C TYR A 8 -9.81 46.02 -33.50
N ALA A 9 -10.47 45.73 -34.62
CA ALA A 9 -11.66 44.89 -34.68
C ALA A 9 -11.28 43.40 -34.62
N PRO A 10 -12.11 42.53 -34.01
CA PRO A 10 -11.81 41.09 -33.94
C PRO A 10 -12.07 40.39 -35.26
N SER A 11 -11.09 39.64 -35.70
CA SER A 11 -11.12 38.74 -36.87
C SER A 11 -11.97 37.50 -36.59
N SER A 12 -12.87 37.19 -37.51
CA SER A 12 -13.76 36.01 -37.52
C SER A 12 -12.98 34.72 -37.66
N ALA A 13 -13.28 33.72 -36.78
CA ALA A 13 -12.77 32.38 -36.87
C ALA A 13 -13.40 31.59 -38.04
N PRO A 14 -12.63 30.72 -38.71
CA PRO A 14 -13.18 29.85 -39.77
C PRO A 14 -13.95 28.66 -39.19
N ALA A 15 -15.05 28.29 -39.86
CA ALA A 15 -15.96 27.22 -39.54
C ALA A 15 -15.27 25.85 -39.69
N ALA A 16 -15.58 24.92 -38.76
CA ALA A 16 -15.15 23.55 -38.81
C ALA A 16 -15.87 22.74 -39.91
N PRO A 17 -15.20 21.79 -40.58
CA PRO A 17 -15.84 20.94 -41.56
C PRO A 17 -16.70 19.85 -40.94
N SER A 18 -17.89 19.64 -41.50
CA SER A 18 -18.84 18.60 -41.14
C SER A 18 -18.32 17.21 -41.49
N ALA A 19 -18.50 16.26 -40.55
CA ALA A 19 -18.16 14.85 -40.72
C ALA A 19 -19.14 14.15 -41.66
N PRO A 20 -18.69 13.17 -42.46
CA PRO A 20 -19.58 12.38 -43.31
C PRO A 20 -20.27 11.27 -42.53
N ALA A 21 -21.57 11.10 -42.79
CA ALA A 21 -22.38 9.99 -42.32
C ALA A 21 -21.93 8.67 -43.01
N SER A 22 -21.48 7.71 -42.21
CA SER A 22 -21.26 6.33 -42.68
C SER A 22 -22.53 5.50 -42.46
N GLY A 23 -23.19 5.15 -43.59
CA GLY A 23 -24.27 4.18 -43.65
C GLY A 23 -23.76 2.76 -43.41
N TYR A 24 -24.50 2.01 -42.63
CA TYR A 24 -24.35 0.56 -42.54
C TYR A 24 -25.18 -0.14 -43.64
N PRO A 25 -24.63 -1.10 -44.37
CA PRO A 25 -25.43 -1.95 -45.24
C PRO A 25 -25.98 -3.18 -44.49
N GLY A 26 -27.15 -3.53 -44.91
CA GLY A 26 -28.12 -4.47 -44.42
C GLY A 26 -27.73 -5.95 -44.35
N GLY A 27 -28.66 -6.61 -43.75
CA GLY A 27 -28.89 -7.91 -43.29
C GLY A 27 -28.48 -9.10 -44.14
N TYR A 28 -28.25 -10.18 -43.42
CA TYR A 28 -28.41 -11.54 -43.93
C TYR A 28 -29.52 -12.25 -43.15
N ASN A 29 -30.67 -12.44 -43.84
CA ASN A 29 -31.67 -13.44 -43.49
C ASN A 29 -31.09 -14.83 -43.84
N ASN A 30 -31.04 -15.71 -42.87
CA ASN A 30 -30.95 -17.13 -43.11
C ASN A 30 -32.10 -17.82 -42.34
N GLY A 31 -33.20 -18.08 -43.07
CA GLY A 31 -34.30 -18.87 -42.63
C GLY A 31 -33.94 -20.36 -42.68
N THR A 32 -34.12 -21.01 -41.55
CA THR A 32 -34.26 -22.46 -41.52
C THR A 32 -35.62 -22.77 -40.85
N ASN A 33 -36.55 -23.27 -41.67
CA ASN A 33 -37.80 -23.89 -41.31
C ASN A 33 -37.52 -25.10 -40.41
N TYR A 34 -38.11 -25.09 -39.20
CA TYR A 34 -38.38 -26.33 -38.48
C TYR A 34 -39.88 -26.51 -38.34
N THR A 35 -40.32 -27.62 -38.92
CA THR A 35 -41.68 -28.17 -38.87
C THR A 35 -42.08 -28.47 -37.46
N SER A 36 -43.30 -28.02 -37.11
CA SER A 36 -44.03 -28.36 -35.90
C SER A 36 -44.39 -29.85 -35.87
N ASN A 37 -44.00 -30.55 -34.82
CA ASN A 37 -44.63 -31.79 -34.42
C ASN A 37 -45.29 -31.58 -33.05
N SER A 38 -46.60 -31.72 -33.05
CA SER A 38 -47.48 -31.69 -31.91
C SER A 38 -47.35 -32.95 -31.06
N ASP A 39 -47.71 -32.81 -29.79
CA ASP A 39 -48.09 -33.83 -28.82
C ASP A 39 -47.01 -34.16 -27.75
N ASN A 40 -47.07 -33.45 -26.66
CA ASN A 40 -47.24 -34.04 -25.33
C ASN A 40 -47.53 -32.97 -24.26
N LYS A 41 -48.80 -32.83 -23.88
CA LYS A 41 -49.25 -32.06 -22.72
C LYS A 41 -48.81 -32.77 -21.44
N LYS A 42 -47.70 -32.30 -20.83
CA LYS A 42 -47.46 -32.49 -19.40
C LYS A 42 -48.03 -31.30 -18.67
N SER A 43 -49.07 -31.56 -17.89
CA SER A 43 -49.73 -30.58 -17.01
C SER A 43 -48.72 -30.05 -15.97
N SER A 44 -48.45 -28.76 -16.03
CA SER A 44 -47.72 -28.06 -14.95
C SER A 44 -48.61 -28.00 -13.70
N PRO A 45 -48.05 -28.24 -12.50
CA PRO A 45 -48.83 -28.06 -11.27
C PRO A 45 -49.24 -26.61 -11.13
N GLY A 46 -50.54 -26.37 -10.86
CA GLY A 46 -51.05 -25.04 -10.71
C GLY A 46 -50.45 -24.30 -9.51
N TRP A 47 -50.41 -22.99 -9.58
CA TRP A 47 -49.87 -22.06 -8.58
C TRP A 47 -50.34 -22.32 -7.14
N GLY A 48 -51.52 -22.93 -6.97
CA GLY A 48 -52.07 -23.33 -5.66
C GLY A 48 -51.26 -24.40 -4.93
N GLY A 49 -50.59 -25.33 -5.65
CA GLY A 49 -49.72 -26.36 -5.05
C GLY A 49 -48.39 -25.82 -4.54
N VAL A 50 -47.83 -24.85 -5.23
CA VAL A 50 -46.55 -24.21 -4.85
C VAL A 50 -46.73 -23.34 -3.60
N MET A 51 -47.88 -22.64 -3.47
CA MET A 51 -48.18 -21.83 -2.29
C MET A 51 -48.46 -22.70 -1.04
N ALA A 52 -49.08 -23.87 -1.19
CA ALA A 52 -49.32 -24.76 -0.06
C ALA A 52 -48.02 -25.41 0.48
N LEU A 53 -47.05 -25.75 -0.39
CA LEU A 53 -45.77 -26.27 0.04
C LEU A 53 -44.91 -25.21 0.73
N SER A 54 -44.93 -23.94 0.27
CA SER A 54 -44.17 -22.87 0.88
C SER A 54 -44.70 -22.46 2.27
N LEU A 55 -46.02 -22.54 2.49
CA LEU A 55 -46.60 -22.23 3.79
C LEU A 55 -46.31 -23.32 4.84
N THR A 56 -46.27 -24.59 4.44
CA THR A 56 -45.98 -25.69 5.36
C THR A 56 -44.48 -25.70 5.76
N THR A 57 -43.56 -25.40 4.86
CA THR A 57 -42.14 -25.26 5.20
C THR A 57 -41.84 -24.06 6.10
N ALA A 58 -42.53 -22.94 5.92
CA ALA A 58 -42.39 -21.77 6.79
C ALA A 58 -42.89 -22.02 8.23
N LEU A 59 -44.00 -22.76 8.39
CA LEU A 59 -44.55 -23.11 9.71
C LEU A 59 -43.65 -24.12 10.45
N VAL A 60 -43.07 -25.10 9.77
CA VAL A 60 -42.18 -26.07 10.39
C VAL A 60 -40.86 -25.40 10.78
N ALA A 61 -40.29 -24.52 9.94
CA ALA A 61 -39.07 -23.79 10.27
C ALA A 61 -39.27 -22.83 11.46
N SER A 62 -40.41 -22.12 11.53
CA SER A 62 -40.72 -21.23 12.66
C SER A 62 -40.96 -21.98 13.97
N GLY A 63 -41.58 -23.17 13.90
CA GLY A 63 -41.79 -24.03 15.07
C GLY A 63 -40.48 -24.57 15.66
N ILE A 64 -39.54 -24.98 14.82
CA ILE A 64 -38.23 -25.46 15.26
C ILE A 64 -37.37 -24.31 15.86
N THR A 65 -37.45 -23.09 15.27
CA THR A 65 -36.72 -21.94 15.79
C THR A 65 -37.30 -21.47 17.13
N ALA A 66 -38.61 -21.40 17.29
CA ALA A 66 -39.26 -21.01 18.54
C ALA A 66 -39.10 -22.09 19.64
N GLY A 67 -39.18 -23.38 19.30
CA GLY A 67 -38.91 -24.46 20.24
C GLY A 67 -37.43 -24.56 20.68
N GLY A 68 -36.51 -24.32 19.76
CA GLY A 68 -35.08 -24.26 20.05
C GLY A 68 -34.72 -23.13 21.00
N MET A 69 -35.28 -21.94 20.82
CA MET A 69 -35.04 -20.80 21.73
C MET A 69 -35.68 -21.00 23.12
N TYR A 70 -36.83 -21.66 23.21
CA TYR A 70 -37.48 -21.94 24.49
C TYR A 70 -36.68 -22.99 25.29
N TYR A 71 -36.09 -23.99 24.63
CA TYR A 71 -35.28 -25.02 25.27
C TYR A 71 -33.89 -24.50 25.68
N ALA A 72 -33.28 -23.57 24.90
CA ALA A 72 -32.00 -22.95 25.21
C ALA A 72 -32.11 -21.90 26.33
N GLY A 73 -33.27 -21.32 26.59
CA GLY A 73 -33.52 -20.37 27.67
C GLY A 73 -33.72 -20.98 29.07
N ALA A 74 -33.79 -22.33 29.18
CA ALA A 74 -34.07 -23.02 30.43
C ALA A 74 -32.85 -23.61 31.14
N THR A 75 -31.63 -23.41 30.59
CA THR A 75 -30.39 -23.83 31.27
C THR A 75 -29.54 -22.60 31.52
N ASP A 76 -29.65 -22.07 32.74
CA ASP A 76 -28.71 -21.12 33.33
C ASP A 76 -27.36 -21.86 33.58
N GLU A 77 -26.55 -21.97 32.55
CA GLU A 77 -25.12 -22.26 32.73
C GLU A 77 -24.30 -21.13 32.08
N ALA A 78 -23.56 -20.46 32.95
CA ALA A 78 -22.65 -19.39 32.62
C ALA A 78 -21.73 -19.78 31.44
N GLN A 79 -21.85 -19.11 30.30
CA GLN A 79 -20.82 -19.16 29.27
C GLN A 79 -19.50 -18.67 29.85
N PRO A 80 -18.41 -19.43 29.73
CA PRO A 80 -17.11 -18.90 30.06
C PRO A 80 -16.78 -17.80 29.06
N SER A 81 -16.79 -16.55 29.51
CA SER A 81 -16.20 -15.43 28.79
C SER A 81 -14.71 -15.71 28.63
N ILE A 82 -14.31 -16.16 27.45
CA ILE A 82 -12.89 -16.22 27.09
C ILE A 82 -12.41 -14.77 26.94
N THR A 83 -12.03 -14.18 28.06
CA THR A 83 -11.25 -12.96 28.08
C THR A 83 -9.84 -13.36 27.68
N SER A 84 -9.55 -13.42 26.38
CA SER A 84 -8.19 -13.45 25.88
C SER A 84 -7.58 -12.06 26.14
N THR A 85 -7.04 -11.90 27.34
CA THR A 85 -6.18 -10.78 27.68
C THR A 85 -4.86 -11.00 26.96
N SER A 86 -4.79 -10.54 25.70
CA SER A 86 -3.53 -10.33 25.03
C SER A 86 -2.83 -9.18 25.72
N THR A 87 -1.92 -9.51 26.63
CA THR A 87 -0.97 -8.52 27.17
C THR A 87 -0.02 -8.12 26.06
N VAL A 88 -0.42 -7.13 25.29
CA VAL A 88 0.48 -6.43 24.36
C VAL A 88 1.41 -5.61 25.24
N SER A 89 2.71 -5.95 25.22
CA SER A 89 3.75 -5.12 25.83
C SER A 89 3.66 -3.72 25.26
N ALA A 90 3.18 -2.80 26.09
CA ALA A 90 2.95 -1.42 25.69
C ALA A 90 4.25 -0.62 25.76
N ASN A 91 5.01 -0.63 24.67
CA ASN A 91 5.98 0.42 24.36
C ASN A 91 5.42 1.39 23.30
N ASN A 92 4.11 1.52 23.22
CA ASN A 92 3.44 2.37 22.24
C ASN A 92 3.16 3.74 22.88
N GLN A 93 3.92 4.76 22.45
CA GLN A 93 3.77 6.16 22.91
C GLN A 93 2.58 6.90 22.24
N GLY A 94 1.76 6.21 21.45
CA GLY A 94 0.59 6.78 20.81
C GLY A 94 -0.56 7.04 21.79
N ASN A 95 -1.33 8.08 21.56
CA ASN A 95 -2.49 8.45 22.38
C ASN A 95 -3.84 8.32 21.65
N THR A 96 -3.87 7.79 20.43
CA THR A 96 -5.12 7.39 19.79
C THR A 96 -5.71 6.19 20.53
N LYS A 97 -7.06 6.16 20.65
CA LYS A 97 -7.74 5.04 21.29
C LYS A 97 -7.83 3.86 20.32
N LEU A 98 -7.44 2.68 20.79
CA LEU A 98 -7.68 1.45 20.02
C LEU A 98 -9.18 1.13 19.99
N VAL A 99 -9.65 0.67 18.85
CA VAL A 99 -11.02 0.20 18.66
C VAL A 99 -11.06 -1.31 18.90
N THR A 100 -11.85 -1.73 19.88
CA THR A 100 -12.16 -3.15 20.07
C THR A 100 -13.35 -3.51 19.19
N THR A 101 -13.14 -4.40 18.22
CA THR A 101 -14.22 -4.97 17.42
C THR A 101 -14.87 -6.13 18.17
N GLN A 102 -16.13 -5.95 18.58
CA GLN A 102 -16.98 -7.06 18.99
C GLN A 102 -17.77 -7.51 17.75
N GLY A 103 -17.32 -8.57 17.09
CA GLY A 103 -17.97 -9.10 15.89
C GLY A 103 -17.04 -9.18 14.67
N GLN A 104 -17.56 -9.73 13.56
CA GLN A 104 -16.76 -10.02 12.36
C GLN A 104 -16.51 -8.82 11.43
N THR A 105 -17.24 -7.73 11.58
CA THR A 105 -17.10 -6.52 10.74
C THR A 105 -16.48 -5.38 11.53
N PRO A 106 -15.36 -4.79 11.03
CA PRO A 106 -14.74 -3.62 11.66
C PRO A 106 -15.68 -2.39 11.61
N ASP A 107 -15.74 -1.65 12.71
CA ASP A 107 -16.41 -0.35 12.75
C ASP A 107 -15.48 0.74 12.20
N TRP A 108 -15.46 0.87 10.89
CA TRP A 108 -14.58 1.81 10.19
C TRP A 108 -14.90 3.27 10.49
N GLN A 109 -16.17 3.60 10.79
CA GLN A 109 -16.53 4.96 11.20
C GLN A 109 -15.85 5.32 12.52
N LYS A 110 -15.92 4.44 13.49
CA LYS A 110 -15.28 4.62 14.79
C LYS A 110 -13.74 4.63 14.70
N VAL A 111 -13.16 3.79 13.82
CA VAL A 111 -11.73 3.86 13.53
C VAL A 111 -11.36 5.23 12.98
N ALA A 112 -12.05 5.72 11.94
CA ALA A 112 -11.77 7.03 11.35
C ALA A 112 -11.91 8.18 12.33
N GLU A 113 -12.93 8.18 13.19
CA GLU A 113 -13.12 9.19 14.24
C GLU A 113 -11.93 9.25 15.19
N ASN A 114 -11.44 8.08 15.64
CA ASN A 114 -10.38 8.00 16.63
C ASN A 114 -9.00 8.37 16.08
N VAL A 115 -8.71 8.03 14.81
CA VAL A 115 -7.34 8.15 14.27
C VAL A 115 -7.12 9.38 13.39
N SER A 116 -8.16 9.98 12.81
CA SER A 116 -8.00 11.08 11.83
C SER A 116 -7.22 12.28 12.38
N SER A 117 -7.28 12.54 13.70
CA SER A 117 -6.55 13.67 14.30
C SER A 117 -5.03 13.44 14.39
N SER A 118 -4.57 12.20 14.16
CA SER A 118 -3.13 11.89 14.06
C SER A 118 -2.59 12.03 12.63
N VAL A 119 -3.47 12.29 11.65
CA VAL A 119 -3.09 12.46 10.24
C VAL A 119 -3.04 13.94 9.92
N VAL A 120 -2.00 14.36 9.22
CA VAL A 120 -1.77 15.76 8.83
C VAL A 120 -1.68 15.89 7.33
N TYR A 121 -2.09 17.05 6.82
CA TYR A 121 -1.81 17.48 5.46
C TYR A 121 -0.46 18.18 5.40
N ILE A 122 0.41 17.76 4.50
CA ILE A 122 1.73 18.35 4.29
C ILE A 122 1.71 19.16 3.00
N ARG A 123 2.19 20.41 3.08
CA ARG A 123 2.43 21.30 1.95
C ARG A 123 3.92 21.57 1.86
N ALA A 124 4.49 21.29 0.70
CA ALA A 124 5.87 21.60 0.37
C ALA A 124 5.91 22.74 -0.66
N LYS A 125 6.64 23.79 -0.36
CA LYS A 125 6.91 24.88 -1.28
C LYS A 125 8.17 24.55 -2.07
N LEU A 126 8.03 24.41 -3.39
CA LEU A 126 9.14 24.21 -4.32
C LEU A 126 9.49 25.53 -5.02
N SER A 127 10.62 25.54 -5.75
CA SER A 127 11.05 26.70 -6.54
C SER A 127 10.09 27.06 -7.67
N ASP A 128 9.45 26.06 -8.26
CA ASP A 128 8.60 26.14 -9.47
C ASP A 128 7.14 25.76 -9.21
N GLY A 129 6.72 25.74 -7.94
CA GLY A 129 5.35 25.39 -7.59
C GLY A 129 5.20 24.86 -6.16
N GLY A 130 4.42 23.80 -5.98
CA GLY A 130 4.21 23.15 -4.70
C GLY A 130 3.88 21.69 -4.85
N ALA A 131 4.33 20.90 -3.90
CA ALA A 131 3.89 19.51 -3.70
C ALA A 131 3.00 19.41 -2.47
N SER A 132 2.20 18.37 -2.42
CA SER A 132 1.37 18.09 -1.25
C SER A 132 1.18 16.60 -1.04
N GLY A 133 0.96 16.24 0.20
CA GLY A 133 0.71 14.87 0.61
C GLY A 133 0.17 14.84 2.04
N SER A 134 0.33 13.70 2.65
CA SER A 134 -0.11 13.43 4.02
C SER A 134 1.07 13.00 4.89
N GLY A 135 0.85 12.97 6.19
CA GLY A 135 1.78 12.41 7.16
C GLY A 135 1.05 11.88 8.39
N VAL A 136 1.74 11.10 9.17
CA VAL A 136 1.23 10.58 10.45
C VAL A 136 2.12 11.02 11.61
N VAL A 137 1.51 11.59 12.65
CA VAL A 137 2.19 12.01 13.88
C VAL A 137 2.54 10.79 14.70
N ILE A 138 3.81 10.61 15.04
CA ILE A 138 4.32 9.41 15.72
C ILE A 138 4.76 9.63 17.16
N ASP A 139 4.93 10.88 17.58
CA ASP A 139 5.25 11.21 18.98
C ASP A 139 4.76 12.59 19.41
N LYS A 140 4.84 12.86 20.70
CA LYS A 140 4.45 14.14 21.32
C LYS A 140 5.42 15.29 21.02
N GLN A 141 6.62 14.99 20.54
CA GLN A 141 7.61 15.97 20.12
C GLN A 141 7.27 16.56 18.74
N GLY A 142 6.25 16.00 18.06
CA GLY A 142 5.74 16.47 16.79
C GLY A 142 6.47 15.87 15.59
N HIS A 143 7.15 14.74 15.74
CA HIS A 143 7.68 14.02 14.60
C HIS A 143 6.56 13.38 13.77
N ILE A 144 6.69 13.48 12.47
CA ILE A 144 5.73 13.00 11.47
C ILE A 144 6.48 12.15 10.46
N ILE A 145 6.00 10.93 10.21
CA ILE A 145 6.44 10.11 9.07
C ILE A 145 5.63 10.52 7.84
N THR A 146 6.32 10.64 6.72
CA THR A 146 5.75 10.89 5.39
C THR A 146 6.62 10.24 4.31
N ASN A 147 6.25 10.39 3.03
CA ASN A 147 7.11 9.97 1.93
C ASN A 147 8.18 11.02 1.60
N ASN A 148 9.33 10.55 1.11
CA ASN A 148 10.39 11.42 0.64
C ASN A 148 9.94 12.31 -0.52
N HIS A 149 9.23 11.76 -1.52
CA HIS A 149 8.76 12.52 -2.67
C HIS A 149 7.79 13.67 -2.31
N VAL A 150 7.14 13.62 -1.14
CA VAL A 150 6.26 14.70 -0.66
C VAL A 150 7.06 15.93 -0.21
N VAL A 151 8.28 15.73 0.29
CA VAL A 151 9.11 16.79 0.91
C VAL A 151 10.40 17.11 0.15
N ALA A 152 10.75 16.29 -0.84
CA ALA A 152 11.99 16.46 -1.62
C ALA A 152 12.04 17.81 -2.33
N GLY A 153 13.19 18.49 -2.24
CA GLY A 153 13.42 19.79 -2.88
C GLY A 153 12.62 20.98 -2.29
N ALA A 154 11.92 20.78 -1.18
CA ALA A 154 11.11 21.83 -0.56
C ALA A 154 11.98 22.93 0.07
N SER A 155 11.68 24.17 -0.27
CA SER A 155 12.27 25.37 0.37
C SER A 155 11.56 25.73 1.68
N ALA A 156 10.31 25.32 1.87
CA ALA A 156 9.56 25.43 3.11
C ALA A 156 8.50 24.33 3.20
N LEU A 157 8.25 23.85 4.41
CA LEU A 157 7.31 22.79 4.71
C LEU A 157 6.31 23.23 5.77
N TYR A 158 5.05 22.86 5.58
CA TYR A 158 3.95 23.18 6.49
C TYR A 158 3.08 21.94 6.73
N ALA A 159 2.63 21.74 7.96
CA ALA A 159 1.59 20.78 8.29
C ALA A 159 0.30 21.53 8.65
N GLN A 160 -0.82 21.04 8.14
CA GLN A 160 -2.15 21.44 8.61
C GLN A 160 -2.78 20.27 9.35
N LEU A 161 -3.17 20.52 10.60
CA LEU A 161 -3.88 19.56 11.43
C LEU A 161 -5.35 19.46 11.02
N LYS A 162 -6.05 18.42 11.49
CA LYS A 162 -7.48 18.18 11.22
C LYS A 162 -8.38 19.36 11.62
N ASP A 163 -8.01 20.11 12.66
CA ASP A 163 -8.74 21.29 13.15
C ASP A 163 -8.45 22.59 12.38
N GLY A 164 -7.61 22.52 11.34
CA GLY A 164 -7.24 23.62 10.49
C GLY A 164 -6.00 24.41 10.93
N ARG A 165 -5.45 24.15 12.13
CA ARG A 165 -4.21 24.81 12.58
C ARG A 165 -3.04 24.44 11.66
N ILE A 166 -2.24 25.43 11.30
CA ILE A 166 -1.08 25.29 10.40
C ILE A 166 0.19 25.55 11.20
N TYR A 167 1.16 24.65 11.03
CA TYR A 167 2.47 24.72 11.64
C TYR A 167 3.58 24.61 10.60
N GLU A 168 4.64 25.36 10.80
CA GLU A 168 5.89 25.20 10.05
C GLU A 168 6.56 23.88 10.47
N LEU A 169 7.12 23.18 9.47
CA LEU A 169 7.85 21.94 9.69
C LEU A 169 9.35 22.14 9.47
N GLU A 170 10.14 21.42 10.24
CA GLU A 170 11.57 21.22 10.03
C GLU A 170 11.80 19.83 9.45
N LEU A 171 12.62 19.72 8.40
CA LEU A 171 13.03 18.43 7.87
C LEU A 171 14.03 17.78 8.85
N THR A 172 13.64 16.68 9.47
CA THR A 172 14.52 15.90 10.36
C THR A 172 15.50 15.07 9.54
N GLY A 173 15.04 14.43 8.46
CA GLY A 173 15.87 13.69 7.53
C GLY A 173 15.03 12.93 6.51
N THR A 174 15.72 12.38 5.50
CA THR A 174 15.10 11.63 4.40
C THR A 174 15.82 10.31 4.16
N ASP A 175 15.08 9.35 3.63
CA ASP A 175 15.57 8.10 3.07
C ASP A 175 14.98 7.91 1.67
N PRO A 176 15.63 8.47 0.64
CA PRO A 176 15.16 8.33 -0.75
C PRO A 176 15.13 6.87 -1.23
N ALA A 177 15.98 5.99 -0.64
CA ALA A 177 16.03 4.59 -1.05
C ALA A 177 14.77 3.79 -0.69
N ASN A 178 14.05 4.21 0.36
CA ASN A 178 12.78 3.63 0.81
C ASN A 178 11.59 4.57 0.63
N ASP A 179 11.77 5.73 -0.03
CA ASP A 179 10.75 6.77 -0.19
C ASP A 179 10.13 7.21 1.16
N LEU A 180 10.96 7.40 2.19
CA LEU A 180 10.54 7.82 3.52
C LEU A 180 11.21 9.13 3.94
N ALA A 181 10.49 9.90 4.75
CA ALA A 181 11.01 11.11 5.39
C ALA A 181 10.42 11.28 6.78
N VAL A 182 11.16 11.96 7.64
CA VAL A 182 10.67 12.46 8.92
C VAL A 182 10.76 13.97 8.93
N VAL A 183 9.65 14.61 9.26
CA VAL A 183 9.58 16.05 9.51
C VAL A 183 9.11 16.29 10.95
N LYS A 184 9.41 17.46 11.50
CA LYS A 184 9.06 17.82 12.87
C LYS A 184 8.28 19.13 12.91
N ILE A 185 7.18 19.17 13.65
CA ILE A 185 6.41 20.39 13.91
C ILE A 185 7.25 21.33 14.78
N LYS A 186 7.49 22.54 14.29
CA LYS A 186 8.08 23.61 15.11
C LYS A 186 7.08 24.05 16.16
N ASN A 187 7.50 24.04 17.44
CA ASN A 187 6.63 24.37 18.56
C ASN A 187 5.35 23.52 18.59
N ALA A 188 5.53 22.19 18.62
CA ALA A 188 4.42 21.24 18.64
C ALA A 188 3.43 21.53 19.78
N PRO A 189 2.12 21.58 19.50
CA PRO A 189 1.12 21.83 20.56
C PRO A 189 1.02 20.65 21.51
N SER A 190 0.72 20.93 22.79
CA SER A 190 0.63 19.90 23.84
C SER A 190 -0.55 18.92 23.64
N ASP A 191 -1.58 19.34 22.92
CA ASP A 191 -2.79 18.57 22.60
C ASP A 191 -2.65 17.70 21.32
N LEU A 192 -1.43 17.59 20.78
CA LEU A 192 -1.17 16.82 19.57
C LEU A 192 -1.61 15.36 19.73
N THR A 193 -2.39 14.87 18.75
CA THR A 193 -2.81 13.48 18.69
C THR A 193 -1.74 12.62 18.01
N VAL A 194 -1.31 11.57 18.70
CA VAL A 194 -0.25 10.65 18.23
C VAL A 194 -0.87 9.31 17.85
N ALA A 195 -0.52 8.81 16.68
CA ALA A 195 -0.99 7.52 16.17
C ALA A 195 -0.41 6.35 16.99
N GLN A 196 -1.18 5.28 17.10
CA GLN A 196 -0.69 4.00 17.60
C GLN A 196 0.04 3.27 16.47
N ILE A 197 1.31 2.97 16.67
CA ILE A 197 2.09 2.18 15.72
C ILE A 197 1.78 0.70 15.96
N GLY A 198 1.40 0.00 14.88
CA GLY A 198 1.18 -1.44 14.87
C GLY A 198 2.43 -2.22 14.46
N SER A 199 2.22 -3.36 13.79
CA SER A 199 3.27 -4.16 13.19
C SER A 199 2.82 -4.64 11.81
N SER A 200 3.76 -4.77 10.89
CA SER A 200 3.54 -5.33 9.55
C SER A 200 3.95 -6.80 9.42
N LYS A 201 4.44 -7.44 10.50
CA LYS A 201 4.97 -8.82 10.45
C LYS A 201 3.90 -9.91 10.32
N ASP A 202 2.75 -9.72 10.98
CA ASP A 202 1.71 -10.76 11.08
C ASP A 202 0.47 -10.44 10.25
N LEU A 203 0.61 -9.58 9.26
CA LEU A 203 -0.47 -9.21 8.36
C LEU A 203 -0.91 -10.40 7.51
N LYS A 204 -2.19 -10.41 7.12
CA LYS A 204 -2.77 -11.48 6.31
C LYS A 204 -3.52 -10.92 5.12
N VAL A 205 -3.40 -11.58 3.97
CA VAL A 205 -4.25 -11.31 2.81
C VAL A 205 -5.72 -11.50 3.20
N GLY A 206 -6.59 -10.59 2.77
CA GLY A 206 -7.99 -10.51 3.18
C GLY A 206 -8.24 -9.71 4.46
N GLN A 207 -7.20 -9.30 5.20
CA GLN A 207 -7.35 -8.44 6.37
C GLN A 207 -7.87 -7.06 5.96
N GLY A 208 -8.93 -6.59 6.63
CA GLY A 208 -9.50 -5.26 6.40
C GLY A 208 -8.55 -4.14 6.80
N VAL A 209 -8.50 -3.09 6.00
CA VAL A 209 -7.63 -1.92 6.19
C VAL A 209 -8.34 -0.63 5.83
N MET A 210 -7.85 0.49 6.39
CA MET A 210 -8.28 1.84 6.06
C MET A 210 -7.06 2.71 5.76
N ALA A 211 -7.01 3.29 4.58
CA ALA A 211 -6.05 4.32 4.23
C ALA A 211 -6.65 5.70 4.52
N ILE A 212 -5.91 6.54 5.24
CA ILE A 212 -6.32 7.92 5.48
C ILE A 212 -5.25 8.85 4.91
N GLY A 213 -5.73 9.85 4.16
CA GLY A 213 -4.94 10.98 3.72
C GLY A 213 -5.69 12.28 4.00
N ALA A 214 -5.02 13.40 3.85
CA ALA A 214 -5.59 14.73 3.99
C ALA A 214 -5.41 15.54 2.69
N PRO A 215 -5.94 15.07 1.53
CA PRO A 215 -5.81 15.79 0.29
C PRO A 215 -6.51 17.14 0.41
N LEU A 216 -5.86 18.20 -0.07
CA LEU A 216 -6.39 19.58 -0.11
C LEU A 216 -6.58 20.29 1.25
N GLY A 217 -6.16 19.70 2.37
CA GLY A 217 -6.14 20.37 3.68
C GLY A 217 -7.48 20.67 4.33
N LEU A 218 -8.61 20.28 3.75
CA LEU A 218 -9.95 20.63 4.25
C LEU A 218 -10.74 19.47 4.86
N SER A 219 -10.39 18.22 4.53
CA SER A 219 -11.01 17.04 5.13
C SER A 219 -10.13 15.81 4.89
N SER A 220 -9.98 15.00 5.92
CA SER A 220 -9.34 13.68 5.77
C SER A 220 -10.18 12.83 4.81
N THR A 221 -9.54 12.26 3.79
CA THR A 221 -10.16 11.27 2.93
C THR A 221 -9.82 9.89 3.47
N ALA A 222 -10.83 9.12 3.84
CA ALA A 222 -10.68 7.74 4.28
C ALA A 222 -11.19 6.82 3.17
N THR A 223 -10.40 5.82 2.82
CA THR A 223 -10.77 4.74 1.91
C THR A 223 -10.53 3.41 2.59
N THR A 224 -11.48 2.47 2.45
CA THR A 224 -11.36 1.14 3.04
C THR A 224 -11.16 0.09 1.97
N GLY A 225 -10.55 -1.01 2.36
CA GLY A 225 -10.33 -2.16 1.50
C GLY A 225 -9.75 -3.31 2.31
N ILE A 226 -9.06 -4.22 1.61
CA ILE A 226 -8.36 -5.36 2.20
C ILE A 226 -6.89 -5.38 1.75
N ILE A 227 -6.09 -6.11 2.47
CA ILE A 227 -4.77 -6.50 1.99
C ILE A 227 -4.95 -7.51 0.86
N SER A 228 -4.54 -7.14 -0.34
CA SER A 228 -4.65 -7.97 -1.55
C SER A 228 -3.43 -8.87 -1.74
N ALA A 229 -2.23 -8.40 -1.35
CA ALA A 229 -0.99 -9.17 -1.34
C ALA A 229 -0.01 -8.59 -0.31
N LEU A 230 0.92 -9.42 0.12
CA LEU A 230 2.06 -9.05 0.95
C LEU A 230 3.36 -9.26 0.17
N ASP A 231 4.42 -8.62 0.62
CA ASP A 231 5.75 -8.75 0.04
C ASP A 231 5.78 -8.48 -1.47
N ARG A 232 4.90 -7.58 -1.95
CA ARG A 232 4.83 -7.24 -3.37
C ARG A 232 6.02 -6.40 -3.78
N PRO A 233 6.92 -6.88 -4.65
CA PRO A 233 8.04 -6.08 -5.11
C PRO A 233 7.53 -4.92 -5.96
N VAL A 234 7.85 -3.71 -5.54
CA VAL A 234 7.53 -2.47 -6.26
C VAL A 234 8.83 -1.75 -6.55
N VAL A 235 9.03 -1.39 -7.80
CA VAL A 235 10.18 -0.61 -8.25
C VAL A 235 9.67 0.72 -8.78
N THR A 236 10.03 1.81 -8.11
CA THR A 236 9.69 3.16 -8.57
C THR A 236 10.95 3.96 -8.88
N LYS A 237 10.84 4.95 -9.77
CA LYS A 237 11.92 5.92 -9.98
C LYS A 237 11.90 6.90 -8.82
N GLY A 238 13.03 7.06 -8.13
CA GLY A 238 13.20 8.15 -7.18
C GLY A 238 13.19 9.48 -7.92
N GLU A 239 12.45 10.47 -7.43
CA GLU A 239 12.54 11.84 -7.95
C GLU A 239 13.83 12.47 -7.46
N SER A 240 14.78 12.71 -8.37
CA SER A 240 15.91 13.62 -8.16
C SER A 240 15.73 14.84 -9.04
N SER A 241 15.88 15.99 -8.43
CA SER A 241 15.78 17.30 -9.06
C SER A 241 16.95 17.69 -9.95
N ASP A 242 17.92 16.80 -10.22
CA ASP A 242 19.10 17.08 -11.05
C ASP A 242 19.29 16.06 -12.16
N ASP A 243 18.78 16.39 -13.33
CA ASP A 243 18.91 15.64 -14.59
C ASP A 243 20.31 15.78 -15.25
N SER A 244 21.28 16.40 -14.57
CA SER A 244 22.53 16.83 -15.19
C SER A 244 23.74 15.92 -14.95
N SER A 245 23.63 14.85 -14.20
CA SER A 245 24.74 13.89 -14.04
C SER A 245 24.25 12.47 -14.25
N GLY A 246 24.74 11.81 -15.30
CA GLY A 246 24.40 10.48 -15.81
C GLY A 246 24.41 9.28 -14.85
N SER A 247 23.97 9.45 -13.62
CA SER A 247 23.88 8.42 -12.59
C SER A 247 22.46 7.95 -12.29
N SER A 248 21.55 8.05 -13.27
CA SER A 248 20.12 7.67 -13.13
C SER A 248 19.86 6.21 -12.73
N ALA A 249 20.88 5.35 -12.72
CA ALA A 249 20.74 3.95 -12.32
C ALA A 249 20.63 3.74 -10.80
N ASN A 250 21.01 4.73 -9.96
CA ASN A 250 21.14 4.57 -8.51
C ASN A 250 19.93 5.04 -7.70
N GLN A 251 18.88 5.59 -8.34
CA GLN A 251 17.75 6.17 -7.61
C GLN A 251 16.44 5.37 -7.76
N ARG A 252 16.55 4.05 -7.89
CA ARG A 252 15.36 3.19 -7.84
C ARG A 252 15.01 2.86 -6.40
N VAL A 253 13.76 3.10 -6.03
CA VAL A 253 13.17 2.64 -4.78
C VAL A 253 12.72 1.19 -4.99
N TYR A 254 13.16 0.30 -4.12
CA TYR A 254 12.73 -1.10 -4.10
C TYR A 254 12.05 -1.37 -2.77
N THR A 255 10.78 -1.72 -2.80
CA THR A 255 9.99 -1.99 -1.59
C THR A 255 9.20 -3.26 -1.77
N ASN A 256 9.26 -4.17 -0.80
CA ASN A 256 8.27 -5.25 -0.69
C ASN A 256 7.06 -4.67 0.02
N ALA A 257 6.12 -4.16 -0.79
CA ALA A 257 5.00 -3.38 -0.32
C ALA A 257 3.82 -4.24 0.12
N ILE A 258 3.00 -3.68 1.01
CA ILE A 258 1.65 -4.16 1.28
C ILE A 258 0.78 -3.68 0.12
N GLN A 259 0.21 -4.60 -0.66
CA GLN A 259 -0.75 -4.27 -1.71
C GLN A 259 -2.17 -4.29 -1.13
N VAL A 260 -2.94 -3.25 -1.43
CA VAL A 260 -4.34 -3.09 -0.98
C VAL A 260 -5.24 -2.72 -2.15
N ASP A 261 -6.54 -2.99 -2.02
CA ASP A 261 -7.56 -2.52 -2.96
C ASP A 261 -8.22 -1.21 -2.50
N ALA A 262 -7.90 -0.72 -1.30
CA ALA A 262 -8.25 0.63 -0.86
C ALA A 262 -7.71 1.66 -1.86
N ALA A 263 -8.52 2.66 -2.21
CA ALA A 263 -8.13 3.68 -3.18
C ALA A 263 -7.02 4.59 -2.64
N ILE A 264 -5.80 4.40 -3.14
CA ILE A 264 -4.64 5.26 -2.89
C ILE A 264 -4.47 6.19 -4.09
N ASN A 265 -4.75 7.48 -3.90
CA ASN A 265 -4.66 8.52 -4.92
C ASN A 265 -3.63 9.58 -4.49
N PRO A 266 -3.18 10.47 -5.41
CA PRO A 266 -2.39 11.64 -5.05
C PRO A 266 -3.04 12.42 -3.90
N GLY A 267 -2.25 12.75 -2.87
CA GLY A 267 -2.72 13.32 -1.62
C GLY A 267 -2.80 12.34 -0.45
N ASN A 268 -3.00 11.04 -0.69
CA ASN A 268 -2.89 10.00 0.36
C ASN A 268 -1.44 9.58 0.62
N SER A 269 -0.50 9.88 -0.30
CA SER A 269 0.93 9.60 -0.13
C SER A 269 1.46 10.17 1.18
N GLY A 270 2.20 9.35 1.91
CA GLY A 270 2.76 9.68 3.22
C GLY A 270 1.79 9.54 4.39
N GLY A 271 0.49 9.39 4.11
CA GLY A 271 -0.52 9.09 5.12
C GLY A 271 -0.49 7.63 5.57
N PRO A 272 -1.08 7.32 6.73
CA PRO A 272 -1.09 5.98 7.29
C PRO A 272 -2.09 5.04 6.61
N LEU A 273 -1.72 3.75 6.59
CA LEU A 273 -2.62 2.62 6.43
C LEU A 273 -2.90 2.05 7.82
N PHE A 274 -4.17 2.00 8.21
CA PHE A 274 -4.61 1.50 9.51
C PHE A 274 -5.21 0.10 9.42
N ASP A 275 -5.04 -0.68 10.50
CA ASP A 275 -5.82 -1.89 10.73
C ASP A 275 -7.20 -1.58 11.36
N SER A 276 -8.02 -2.61 11.57
CA SER A 276 -9.35 -2.50 12.17
C SER A 276 -9.35 -2.02 13.63
N GLN A 277 -8.20 -2.00 14.27
CA GLN A 277 -8.04 -1.49 15.64
C GLN A 277 -7.56 -0.03 15.68
N GLY A 278 -7.26 0.57 14.51
CA GLY A 278 -6.73 1.93 14.41
C GLY A 278 -5.22 2.02 14.63
N ARG A 279 -4.48 0.92 14.46
CA ARG A 279 -3.02 0.92 14.51
C ARG A 279 -2.46 1.12 13.10
N VAL A 280 -1.41 1.91 12.98
CA VAL A 280 -0.70 2.10 11.71
C VAL A 280 0.07 0.83 11.37
N ILE A 281 -0.19 0.26 10.20
CA ILE A 281 0.46 -0.95 9.68
C ILE A 281 1.28 -0.68 8.41
N GLY A 282 1.15 0.52 7.82
CA GLY A 282 1.93 0.94 6.65
C GLY A 282 1.82 2.43 6.39
N ILE A 283 2.66 2.93 5.49
CA ILE A 283 2.67 4.30 4.95
C ILE A 283 2.29 4.24 3.48
N ASN A 284 1.20 4.88 3.09
CA ASN A 284 0.67 4.87 1.73
C ASN A 284 1.64 5.54 0.75
N SER A 285 1.80 4.97 -0.45
CA SER A 285 2.60 5.56 -1.53
C SER A 285 1.83 5.51 -2.84
N SER A 286 1.51 6.66 -3.42
CA SER A 286 0.75 6.76 -4.69
C SER A 286 1.64 6.69 -5.94
N ILE A 287 2.98 6.78 -5.80
CA ILE A 287 3.91 6.65 -6.94
C ILE A 287 4.09 5.20 -7.39
N ALA A 288 3.66 4.26 -6.57
CA ALA A 288 3.74 2.83 -6.84
C ALA A 288 2.59 2.28 -7.70
N THR A 289 1.91 3.12 -8.49
CA THR A 289 0.88 2.65 -9.43
C THR A 289 1.52 1.91 -10.59
N LEU A 290 0.98 0.72 -10.91
CA LEU A 290 1.49 -0.13 -11.99
C LEU A 290 1.49 0.62 -13.33
N GLY A 291 2.70 0.88 -13.84
CA GLY A 291 2.91 1.19 -15.25
C GLY A 291 2.37 2.54 -15.71
N SER A 292 2.94 3.63 -15.24
CA SER A 292 2.99 4.84 -16.06
C SER A 292 4.03 4.64 -17.16
N SER A 293 3.72 3.79 -18.16
CA SER A 293 4.29 3.95 -19.46
C SER A 293 3.77 5.29 -19.95
N SER A 294 4.67 6.25 -20.04
CA SER A 294 4.49 7.55 -20.69
C SER A 294 4.22 7.34 -22.18
N SER A 295 2.96 7.03 -22.50
CA SER A 295 2.42 7.32 -23.81
C SER A 295 1.71 8.67 -23.72
N SER A 296 2.21 9.62 -24.47
CA SER A 296 1.71 10.96 -24.69
C SER A 296 0.19 11.00 -24.82
N GLY A 297 -0.48 11.48 -23.79
CA GLY A 297 -1.93 11.65 -23.80
C GLY A 297 -2.46 11.77 -22.38
N GLY A 298 -2.51 12.99 -21.87
CA GLY A 298 -2.81 13.45 -20.51
C GLY A 298 -4.10 12.98 -19.82
N ALA A 299 -4.26 11.70 -19.62
CA ALA A 299 -5.24 11.17 -18.68
C ALA A 299 -4.49 10.63 -17.45
N ARG A 300 -4.58 11.34 -16.32
CA ARG A 300 -4.22 10.80 -15.01
C ARG A 300 -5.16 9.62 -14.77
N SER A 301 -4.64 8.40 -14.95
CA SER A 301 -5.38 7.19 -14.60
C SER A 301 -5.64 7.23 -13.09
N GLY A 302 -6.90 7.25 -12.69
CA GLY A 302 -7.31 7.07 -11.30
C GLY A 302 -6.91 5.69 -10.80
N ASN A 303 -6.97 5.48 -9.48
CA ASN A 303 -6.71 4.18 -8.87
C ASN A 303 -7.68 3.12 -9.42
N ILE A 304 -7.13 2.03 -9.97
CA ILE A 304 -7.86 0.89 -10.53
C ILE A 304 -8.06 -0.25 -9.52
N GLY A 305 -8.03 0.05 -8.21
CA GLY A 305 -8.13 -0.98 -7.16
C GLY A 305 -6.79 -1.60 -6.80
N ILE A 306 -5.68 -0.93 -7.09
CA ILE A 306 -4.33 -1.36 -6.73
C ILE A 306 -3.63 -0.19 -6.04
N GLY A 307 -3.48 -0.29 -4.73
CA GLY A 307 -2.74 0.63 -3.88
C GLY A 307 -1.57 -0.07 -3.21
N PHE A 308 -0.58 0.70 -2.78
CA PHE A 308 0.61 0.17 -2.11
C PHE A 308 0.91 0.99 -0.85
N ALA A 309 1.41 0.29 0.17
CA ALA A 309 1.91 0.92 1.38
C ALA A 309 3.27 0.32 1.76
N ILE A 310 4.17 1.17 2.24
CA ILE A 310 5.46 0.79 2.82
C ILE A 310 5.18 0.16 4.18
N PRO A 311 5.69 -1.05 4.49
CA PRO A 311 5.45 -1.71 5.78
C PRO A 311 5.87 -0.84 6.97
N ILE A 312 5.05 -0.80 8.02
CA ILE A 312 5.28 0.09 9.18
C ILE A 312 6.55 -0.26 9.95
N ASP A 313 6.93 -1.53 10.03
CA ASP A 313 8.15 -1.92 10.74
C ASP A 313 9.39 -1.32 10.06
N LEU A 314 9.41 -1.29 8.72
CA LEU A 314 10.46 -0.59 7.95
C LEU A 314 10.38 0.93 8.17
N ALA A 315 9.19 1.53 8.05
CA ALA A 315 9.00 2.97 8.19
C ALA A 315 9.38 3.46 9.58
N ASN A 316 9.00 2.73 10.63
CA ASN A 316 9.35 3.07 12.02
C ASN A 316 10.85 2.92 12.27
N LYS A 317 11.49 1.86 11.75
CA LYS A 317 12.96 1.68 11.84
C LYS A 317 13.71 2.85 11.20
N VAL A 318 13.31 3.25 10.00
CA VAL A 318 13.88 4.41 9.29
C VAL A 318 13.64 5.69 10.09
N ALA A 319 12.42 5.91 10.58
CA ALA A 319 12.08 7.09 11.37
C ALA A 319 12.94 7.21 12.64
N GLN A 320 13.15 6.11 13.37
CA GLN A 320 13.99 6.10 14.56
C GLN A 320 15.46 6.50 14.26
N GLN A 321 16.01 6.02 13.15
CA GLN A 321 17.35 6.41 12.72
C GLN A 321 17.41 7.90 12.32
N LEU A 322 16.42 8.37 11.55
CA LEU A 322 16.36 9.78 11.14
C LEU A 322 16.20 10.74 12.34
N ILE A 323 15.39 10.35 13.35
CA ILE A 323 15.22 11.15 14.57
C ILE A 323 16.52 11.20 15.37
N LYS A 324 17.20 10.06 15.52
CA LYS A 324 18.41 9.95 16.35
C LYS A 324 19.64 10.49 15.66
N ASP A 325 19.90 10.04 14.42
CA ASP A 325 21.18 10.19 13.75
C ASP A 325 21.10 11.11 12.51
N ARG A 326 19.88 11.56 12.13
CA ARG A 326 19.56 12.32 10.91
C ARG A 326 20.02 11.64 9.61
N LYS A 327 20.34 10.36 9.70
CA LYS A 327 20.87 9.53 8.63
C LYS A 327 20.33 8.11 8.75
N VAL A 328 20.11 7.45 7.62
CA VAL A 328 19.73 6.03 7.58
C VAL A 328 20.92 5.20 7.08
N THR A 329 21.12 4.07 7.71
CA THR A 329 22.08 3.06 7.26
C THR A 329 21.32 1.87 6.66
N HIS A 330 21.74 1.45 5.47
CA HIS A 330 21.13 0.33 4.77
C HIS A 330 21.97 -0.93 4.88
N ALA A 331 21.29 -2.06 5.05
CA ALA A 331 21.96 -3.35 5.01
C ALA A 331 22.48 -3.67 3.60
N TYR A 332 23.63 -4.30 3.54
CA TYR A 332 24.33 -4.63 2.31
C TYR A 332 24.71 -6.11 2.25
N LEU A 333 24.40 -6.75 1.12
CA LEU A 333 24.72 -8.14 0.83
C LEU A 333 25.99 -8.27 -0.04
N GLY A 334 26.16 -7.38 -1.03
CA GLY A 334 27.34 -7.32 -1.88
C GLY A 334 27.33 -8.24 -3.09
N VAL A 335 26.18 -8.31 -3.77
CA VAL A 335 25.98 -9.09 -5.00
C VAL A 335 25.40 -8.24 -6.11
N SER A 336 25.63 -8.62 -7.36
CA SER A 336 24.85 -8.18 -8.52
C SER A 336 23.84 -9.25 -8.84
N LEU A 337 22.65 -8.84 -9.27
CA LEU A 337 21.49 -9.72 -9.42
C LEU A 337 20.84 -9.56 -10.80
N GLU A 338 20.27 -10.63 -11.31
CA GLU A 338 19.30 -10.64 -12.40
C GLU A 338 18.10 -11.53 -12.02
N ASP A 339 16.99 -11.39 -12.73
CA ASP A 339 15.88 -12.31 -12.58
C ASP A 339 16.25 -13.66 -13.16
N GLY A 340 15.90 -14.74 -12.46
CA GLY A 340 16.28 -16.08 -12.87
C GLY A 340 15.40 -17.15 -12.24
N GLY A 341 15.83 -18.36 -12.36
CA GLY A 341 15.17 -19.52 -11.74
C GLY A 341 16.11 -20.69 -11.62
N ALA A 342 15.71 -21.66 -10.80
CA ALA A 342 16.44 -22.91 -10.61
C ALA A 342 15.48 -24.09 -10.52
N THR A 343 15.92 -25.24 -11.04
CA THR A 343 15.20 -26.52 -10.90
C THR A 343 15.84 -27.32 -9.76
N VAL A 344 15.06 -27.54 -8.70
CA VAL A 344 15.49 -28.30 -7.52
C VAL A 344 14.45 -29.38 -7.27
N ASN A 345 14.89 -30.62 -7.10
CA ASN A 345 14.02 -31.80 -6.90
C ASN A 345 12.93 -31.96 -7.97
N GLY A 346 13.23 -31.57 -9.22
CA GLY A 346 12.26 -31.66 -10.34
C GLY A 346 11.28 -30.46 -10.40
N GLU A 347 11.26 -29.53 -9.45
CA GLU A 347 10.46 -28.32 -9.46
C GLU A 347 11.28 -27.11 -9.90
N THR A 348 10.78 -26.35 -10.89
CA THR A 348 11.39 -25.08 -11.31
C THR A 348 10.74 -23.94 -10.55
N ARG A 349 11.58 -23.11 -9.91
CA ARG A 349 11.13 -21.92 -9.16
C ARG A 349 11.87 -20.70 -9.65
N ALA A 350 11.15 -19.59 -9.77
CA ALA A 350 11.73 -18.27 -10.01
C ALA A 350 12.52 -17.82 -8.77
N GLY A 351 13.48 -16.93 -8.97
CA GLY A 351 14.31 -16.38 -7.90
C GLY A 351 15.25 -15.28 -8.38
N ALA A 352 16.06 -14.76 -7.47
CA ALA A 352 17.13 -13.80 -7.77
C ALA A 352 18.45 -14.54 -8.05
N LYS A 353 18.90 -14.50 -9.30
CA LYS A 353 20.16 -15.12 -9.70
C LYS A 353 21.33 -14.18 -9.45
N ILE A 354 22.38 -14.66 -8.80
CA ILE A 354 23.61 -13.94 -8.55
C ILE A 354 24.46 -13.97 -9.84
N THR A 355 24.72 -12.79 -10.39
CA THR A 355 25.62 -12.61 -11.57
C THR A 355 27.02 -12.25 -11.18
N LYS A 356 27.23 -11.67 -9.98
CA LYS A 356 28.54 -11.33 -9.46
C LYS A 356 28.49 -11.26 -7.93
N VAL A 357 29.57 -11.73 -7.29
CA VAL A 357 29.81 -11.55 -5.85
C VAL A 357 31.00 -10.63 -5.67
N GLY A 358 30.81 -9.54 -4.91
CA GLY A 358 31.90 -8.62 -4.58
C GLY A 358 32.92 -9.26 -3.65
N SER A 359 34.22 -8.98 -3.87
CA SER A 359 35.30 -9.47 -2.98
C SER A 359 35.17 -8.83 -1.59
N GLY A 360 35.30 -9.64 -0.53
CA GLY A 360 35.25 -9.16 0.87
C GLY A 360 33.85 -8.77 1.34
N THR A 361 32.78 -9.01 0.55
CA THR A 361 31.42 -8.71 0.92
C THR A 361 30.81 -9.77 1.85
N PRO A 362 29.69 -9.47 2.54
CA PRO A 362 28.96 -10.45 3.32
C PRO A 362 28.60 -11.72 2.54
N ALA A 363 28.18 -11.56 1.28
CA ALA A 363 27.88 -12.68 0.38
C ALA A 363 29.11 -13.58 0.15
N ALA A 364 30.27 -12.98 -0.15
CA ALA A 364 31.50 -13.73 -0.34
C ALA A 364 31.92 -14.47 0.93
N ASN A 365 31.87 -13.80 2.08
CA ASN A 365 32.25 -14.37 3.38
C ASN A 365 31.32 -15.52 3.79
N ALA A 366 30.06 -15.48 3.39
CA ALA A 366 29.08 -16.56 3.62
C ALA A 366 29.15 -17.69 2.58
N GLY A 367 30.00 -17.57 1.55
CA GLY A 367 30.19 -18.59 0.53
C GLY A 367 29.13 -18.61 -0.57
N LEU A 368 28.39 -17.52 -0.76
CA LEU A 368 27.54 -17.31 -1.95
C LEU A 368 28.45 -17.17 -3.18
N ARG A 369 27.96 -17.65 -4.33
CA ARG A 369 28.73 -17.71 -5.58
C ARG A 369 27.93 -17.19 -6.77
N GLU A 370 28.61 -16.78 -7.81
CA GLU A 370 28.03 -16.54 -9.11
C GLU A 370 27.31 -17.78 -9.62
N GLY A 371 26.09 -17.59 -10.18
CA GLY A 371 25.21 -18.67 -10.62
C GLY A 371 24.27 -19.22 -9.54
N ASP A 372 24.46 -18.88 -8.25
CA ASP A 372 23.48 -19.20 -7.21
C ASP A 372 22.16 -18.48 -7.49
N VAL A 373 21.03 -19.14 -7.22
CA VAL A 373 19.69 -18.56 -7.30
C VAL A 373 19.11 -18.49 -5.89
N ILE A 374 18.83 -17.28 -5.40
CA ILE A 374 18.20 -17.07 -4.10
C ILE A 374 16.70 -17.25 -4.29
N LEU A 375 16.11 -18.23 -3.58
CA LEU A 375 14.71 -18.63 -3.66
C LEU A 375 13.87 -18.13 -2.48
N ALA A 376 14.51 -17.86 -1.32
CA ALA A 376 13.81 -17.28 -0.16
C ALA A 376 14.79 -16.55 0.77
N VAL A 377 14.24 -15.63 1.57
CA VAL A 377 14.92 -14.88 2.64
C VAL A 377 14.10 -15.03 3.90
N ASP A 378 14.66 -15.59 4.97
CA ASP A 378 13.98 -15.89 6.25
C ASP A 378 12.62 -16.58 6.06
N GLY A 379 12.51 -17.46 5.05
CA GLY A 379 11.28 -18.16 4.70
C GLY A 379 10.34 -17.43 3.74
N HIS A 380 10.53 -16.13 3.49
CA HIS A 380 9.79 -15.37 2.51
C HIS A 380 10.28 -15.65 1.09
N ALA A 381 9.37 -16.01 0.19
CA ALA A 381 9.72 -16.40 -1.18
C ALA A 381 10.30 -15.20 -1.96
N VAL A 382 11.37 -15.46 -2.71
CA VAL A 382 11.99 -14.52 -3.65
C VAL A 382 11.68 -14.99 -5.06
N GLY A 383 10.82 -14.27 -5.77
CA GLY A 383 10.43 -14.58 -7.14
C GLY A 383 11.27 -13.84 -8.20
N GLU A 384 11.94 -12.74 -7.82
CA GLU A 384 12.72 -11.88 -8.71
C GLU A 384 13.76 -11.09 -7.92
N SER A 385 14.71 -10.47 -8.63
CA SER A 385 15.80 -9.68 -8.03
C SER A 385 15.30 -8.48 -7.22
N ALA A 386 14.22 -7.84 -7.69
CA ALA A 386 13.61 -6.70 -7.00
C ALA A 386 13.07 -7.10 -5.62
N ALA A 387 12.46 -8.28 -5.48
CA ALA A 387 11.99 -8.82 -4.20
C ALA A 387 13.14 -8.99 -3.21
N LEU A 388 14.28 -9.57 -3.67
CA LEU A 388 15.46 -9.73 -2.83
C LEU A 388 16.01 -8.39 -2.35
N MET A 389 16.07 -7.39 -3.24
CA MET A 389 16.53 -6.05 -2.86
C MET A 389 15.61 -5.40 -1.83
N GLY A 390 14.28 -5.55 -1.99
CA GLY A 390 13.29 -5.09 -1.03
C GLY A 390 13.46 -5.74 0.35
N TYR A 391 13.70 -7.06 0.40
CA TYR A 391 13.93 -7.76 1.67
C TYR A 391 15.22 -7.31 2.35
N VAL A 392 16.35 -7.21 1.61
CA VAL A 392 17.63 -6.78 2.20
C VAL A 392 17.50 -5.40 2.85
N ARG A 393 16.70 -4.49 2.29
CA ARG A 393 16.48 -3.15 2.86
C ARG A 393 15.67 -3.16 4.17
N GLN A 394 14.90 -4.20 4.43
CA GLN A 394 14.16 -4.33 5.70
C GLN A 394 15.08 -4.68 6.88
N PHE A 395 16.24 -5.27 6.61
CA PHE A 395 17.23 -5.62 7.64
C PHE A 395 18.11 -4.44 8.05
N SER A 396 18.84 -4.63 9.14
CA SER A 396 19.88 -3.71 9.65
C SER A 396 21.28 -4.25 9.42
N ALA A 397 22.25 -3.38 9.41
CA ALA A 397 23.65 -3.81 9.51
C ALA A 397 23.85 -4.59 10.83
N GLY A 398 24.49 -5.76 10.72
CA GLY A 398 24.70 -6.68 11.83
C GLY A 398 23.70 -7.82 11.92
N ASP A 399 22.55 -7.72 11.25
CA ASP A 399 21.53 -8.79 11.24
C ASP A 399 22.07 -10.06 10.55
N GLN A 400 21.72 -11.21 11.12
CA GLN A 400 21.96 -12.52 10.52
C GLN A 400 20.70 -12.97 9.79
N VAL A 401 20.81 -13.12 8.48
CA VAL A 401 19.69 -13.40 7.58
C VAL A 401 19.91 -14.75 6.90
N LYS A 402 18.90 -15.59 6.90
CA LYS A 402 18.93 -16.91 6.29
C LYS A 402 18.43 -16.86 4.86
N PHE A 403 19.28 -17.22 3.92
CA PHE A 403 18.94 -17.34 2.50
C PHE A 403 18.75 -18.80 2.13
N THR A 404 17.63 -19.12 1.47
CA THR A 404 17.44 -20.39 0.77
C THR A 404 17.97 -20.24 -0.63
N VAL A 405 19.00 -21.01 -0.98
CA VAL A 405 19.78 -20.88 -2.20
C VAL A 405 19.71 -22.17 -3.00
N ALA A 406 19.53 -22.07 -4.31
CA ALA A 406 19.76 -23.18 -5.24
C ALA A 406 21.12 -22.99 -5.90
N ARG A 407 21.98 -24.00 -5.77
CA ARG A 407 23.26 -24.11 -6.45
C ARG A 407 23.24 -25.32 -7.38
N GLY A 408 23.06 -25.09 -8.67
CA GLY A 408 22.70 -26.14 -9.62
C GLY A 408 21.37 -26.78 -9.22
N SER A 409 21.33 -28.10 -9.03
CA SER A 409 20.14 -28.85 -8.59
C SER A 409 19.99 -28.97 -7.07
N ASN A 410 20.96 -28.46 -6.29
CA ASN A 410 20.99 -28.62 -4.84
C ASN A 410 20.39 -27.38 -4.15
N LYS A 411 19.46 -27.62 -3.20
CA LYS A 411 18.92 -26.59 -2.30
C LYS A 411 19.73 -26.58 -1.00
N MET A 412 20.13 -25.39 -0.55
CA MET A 412 20.86 -25.20 0.69
C MET A 412 20.40 -23.95 1.43
N GLU A 413 20.69 -23.87 2.72
CA GLU A 413 20.51 -22.65 3.50
C GLU A 413 21.89 -22.02 3.76
N VAL A 414 21.97 -20.71 3.57
CA VAL A 414 23.19 -19.90 3.80
C VAL A 414 22.80 -18.76 4.72
N THR A 415 23.43 -18.70 5.91
CA THR A 415 23.23 -17.57 6.82
C THR A 415 24.30 -16.51 6.54
N VAL A 416 23.86 -15.28 6.30
CA VAL A 416 24.72 -14.14 6.00
C VAL A 416 24.57 -13.09 7.09
N LYS A 417 25.68 -12.62 7.66
CA LYS A 417 25.69 -11.45 8.51
C LYS A 417 25.83 -10.20 7.62
N LEU A 418 24.76 -9.42 7.50
CA LEU A 418 24.74 -8.19 6.71
C LEU A 418 25.62 -7.11 7.34
N VAL A 419 26.14 -6.21 6.52
CA VAL A 419 26.94 -5.05 6.97
C VAL A 419 26.29 -3.75 6.50
N GLU A 420 26.77 -2.63 6.98
CA GLU A 420 26.39 -1.32 6.48
C GLU A 420 26.86 -1.13 5.04
N ARG A 421 26.01 -0.53 4.22
CA ARG A 421 26.33 -0.24 2.83
C ARG A 421 27.53 0.73 2.75
N PRO A 422 28.55 0.46 1.93
CA PRO A 422 29.76 1.29 1.87
C PRO A 422 29.51 2.76 1.53
N ASP A 423 28.49 3.04 0.71
CA ASP A 423 28.11 4.39 0.28
C ASP A 423 27.37 5.19 1.38
N ASP A 424 26.96 4.53 2.45
CA ASP A 424 26.30 5.15 3.60
C ASP A 424 27.30 5.63 4.67
N LYS A 425 28.62 5.43 4.47
CA LYS A 425 29.69 5.81 5.42
C LYS A 425 30.16 7.26 5.26
#